data_eff9c898501fac5e77e81c3fe019382c
#
_entry.id   eff9c898501fac5e77e81c3fe019382c
#
_cell.length_a   1.000
_cell.length_b   1.000
_cell.length_c   1.000
_cell.angle_alpha   90.00
_cell.angle_beta   90.00
_cell.angle_gamma   90.00
#
_symmetry.space_group_name_H-M   'P 1'
#
loop_
_entity.id
_entity.type
_entity.pdbx_description
1 polymer ?
#
loop_
_entity_poly.entity_id
_entity_poly.type
_entity_poly.pdbx_seq_one_letter_code
_entity_poly.pdbx_strand_id
1 'polypeptide(L)'
;VDRGVTLIDTAEAYGPFLSEDIVGEALQGIRDKVVLETKFGFDIDPVTGARRGVGRNSRPEHIRRVVDAQLRRLRTDRIDILLQHRVDPNVPIEDVAGTVKDLIGAGKVRQFGLSEPGLQTVRRAHAVQPLAVIQNEYSMLWRGPEEKVIPLCEELGIGFVPWSPLGVAFLTGAIDAEPSGRSQLRVPCETREMEG
;
A
#
# COMPACT_ATOMS: atom_id res chain seq x y z
N VAL A 1 -9.91 15.99 7.90
CA VAL A 1 -10.03 16.81 6.69
C VAL A 1 -9.91 18.28 7.04
N ASP A 2 -10.69 18.79 8.00
CA ASP A 2 -10.72 20.22 8.34
C ASP A 2 -9.37 20.77 8.86
N ARG A 3 -8.47 19.91 9.30
CA ARG A 3 -7.10 20.25 9.74
C ARG A 3 -6.04 19.96 8.66
N GLY A 4 -6.42 19.76 7.40
CA GLY A 4 -5.52 19.54 6.29
C GLY A 4 -5.07 18.09 6.07
N VAL A 5 -5.54 17.11 6.84
CA VAL A 5 -5.30 15.69 6.60
C VAL A 5 -6.25 15.21 5.51
N THR A 6 -5.74 15.02 4.30
CA THR A 6 -6.54 14.68 3.12
C THR A 6 -6.16 13.36 2.46
N LEU A 7 -5.00 12.77 2.77
CA LEU A 7 -4.63 11.43 2.33
C LEU A 7 -5.12 10.40 3.38
N ILE A 8 -5.97 9.49 2.95
CA ILE A 8 -6.49 8.38 3.75
C ILE A 8 -5.94 7.08 3.18
N ASP A 9 -5.14 6.37 3.95
CA ASP A 9 -4.50 5.12 3.58
C ASP A 9 -5.15 3.93 4.30
N THR A 10 -5.54 2.91 3.53
CA THR A 10 -6.08 1.65 4.02
C THR A 10 -5.56 0.47 3.20
N ALA A 11 -6.07 -0.75 3.43
CA ALA A 11 -5.76 -1.94 2.64
C ALA A 11 -6.79 -3.05 2.87
N GLU A 12 -6.98 -3.92 1.86
CA GLU A 12 -7.80 -5.13 1.98
C GLU A 12 -7.36 -6.03 3.15
N ALA A 13 -6.06 -6.02 3.46
CA ALA A 13 -5.46 -6.87 4.49
C ALA A 13 -5.72 -6.39 5.93
N TYR A 14 -6.22 -5.18 6.11
CA TYR A 14 -6.41 -4.60 7.45
C TYR A 14 -7.73 -5.06 8.06
N GLY A 15 -7.62 -6.09 8.95
CA GLY A 15 -8.71 -6.64 9.70
C GLY A 15 -9.62 -7.68 9.03
N PRO A 16 -9.24 -8.53 8.05
CA PRO A 16 -9.35 -8.24 6.63
C PRO A 16 -10.68 -7.54 6.30
N PHE A 17 -10.60 -6.51 5.46
CA PHE A 17 -11.70 -5.67 4.95
C PHE A 17 -12.30 -4.66 5.95
N LEU A 18 -12.21 -4.92 7.26
CA LEU A 18 -12.83 -4.07 8.28
C LEU A 18 -12.40 -2.59 8.16
N SER A 19 -11.11 -2.35 7.89
CA SER A 19 -10.61 -0.99 7.71
C SER A 19 -11.23 -0.30 6.49
N GLU A 20 -11.39 -1.02 5.38
CA GLU A 20 -12.02 -0.46 4.17
C GLU A 20 -13.52 -0.18 4.39
N ASP A 21 -14.23 -1.04 5.13
CA ASP A 21 -15.63 -0.83 5.46
C ASP A 21 -15.82 0.43 6.34
N ILE A 22 -14.99 0.59 7.38
CA ILE A 22 -15.00 1.77 8.26
C ILE A 22 -14.66 3.04 7.47
N VAL A 23 -13.63 3.01 6.62
CA VAL A 23 -13.24 4.14 5.77
C VAL A 23 -14.37 4.49 4.81
N GLY A 24 -14.97 3.49 4.16
CA GLY A 24 -16.08 3.69 3.24
C GLY A 24 -17.29 4.36 3.91
N GLU A 25 -17.58 4.02 5.16
CA GLU A 25 -18.62 4.69 5.94
C GLU A 25 -18.23 6.13 6.31
N ALA A 26 -17.03 6.32 6.81
CA ALA A 26 -16.53 7.62 7.27
C ALA A 26 -16.43 8.67 6.13
N LEU A 27 -16.21 8.24 4.90
CA LEU A 27 -16.03 9.14 3.75
C LEU A 27 -17.35 9.54 3.07
N GLN A 28 -18.50 9.06 3.55
CA GLN A 28 -19.79 9.47 2.97
C GLN A 28 -20.00 10.98 3.11
N GLY A 29 -20.29 11.66 1.99
CA GLY A 29 -20.49 13.11 1.92
C GLY A 29 -19.19 13.96 1.89
N ILE A 30 -18.02 13.35 2.07
CA ILE A 30 -16.72 14.05 2.00
C ILE A 30 -15.71 13.39 1.05
N ARG A 31 -16.14 12.37 0.29
CA ARG A 31 -15.26 11.58 -0.61
C ARG A 31 -14.42 12.44 -1.55
N ASP A 32 -14.96 13.51 -2.08
CA ASP A 32 -14.27 14.41 -3.01
C ASP A 32 -13.26 15.35 -2.33
N LYS A 33 -13.24 15.39 -1.00
CA LYS A 33 -12.30 16.21 -0.21
C LYS A 33 -11.04 15.46 0.18
N VAL A 34 -10.92 14.18 -0.18
CA VAL A 34 -9.81 13.32 0.20
C VAL A 34 -9.22 12.58 -0.99
N VAL A 35 -7.95 12.23 -0.85
CA VAL A 35 -7.24 11.25 -1.67
C VAL A 35 -7.33 9.92 -0.96
N LEU A 36 -7.97 8.94 -1.57
CA LEU A 36 -8.16 7.61 -1.00
C LEU A 36 -7.13 6.65 -1.59
N GLU A 37 -6.28 6.11 -0.72
CA GLU A 37 -5.31 5.08 -1.03
C GLU A 37 -5.74 3.74 -0.43
N THR A 38 -5.66 2.68 -1.21
CA THR A 38 -5.80 1.30 -0.73
C THR A 38 -4.86 0.36 -1.45
N LYS A 39 -4.78 -0.90 -0.99
CA LYS A 39 -3.75 -1.84 -1.43
C LYS A 39 -4.35 -3.20 -1.74
N PHE A 40 -3.75 -3.88 -2.74
CA PHE A 40 -4.05 -5.27 -3.12
C PHE A 40 -2.77 -6.13 -3.09
N GLY A 41 -2.90 -7.43 -3.25
CA GLY A 41 -1.76 -8.30 -3.55
C GLY A 41 -1.53 -9.44 -2.58
N PHE A 42 -2.28 -9.53 -1.48
CA PHE A 42 -2.31 -10.73 -0.65
C PHE A 42 -3.31 -11.76 -1.21
N ASP A 43 -3.08 -13.06 -0.91
CA ASP A 43 -4.01 -14.11 -1.28
C ASP A 43 -5.18 -14.18 -0.30
N ILE A 44 -6.04 -13.19 -0.42
CA ILE A 44 -7.27 -13.05 0.36
C ILE A 44 -8.44 -13.23 -0.59
N ASP A 45 -9.38 -14.12 -0.27
CA ASP A 45 -10.60 -14.24 -1.05
C ASP A 45 -11.40 -12.94 -0.92
N PRO A 46 -11.66 -12.21 -2.04
CA PRO A 46 -12.23 -10.86 -1.97
C PRO A 46 -13.71 -10.81 -1.54
N VAL A 47 -14.35 -11.97 -1.40
CA VAL A 47 -15.76 -12.09 -0.95
C VAL A 47 -15.82 -12.48 0.51
N THR A 48 -15.06 -13.51 0.91
CA THR A 48 -15.17 -14.10 2.25
C THR A 48 -14.14 -13.56 3.23
N GLY A 49 -13.09 -12.88 2.77
CA GLY A 49 -11.97 -12.46 3.60
C GLY A 49 -11.04 -13.60 4.03
N ALA A 50 -11.32 -14.82 3.56
CA ALA A 50 -10.49 -15.97 3.91
C ALA A 50 -9.09 -15.81 3.31
N ARG A 51 -8.07 -15.87 4.17
CA ARG A 51 -6.67 -15.89 3.74
C ARG A 51 -6.27 -17.29 3.34
N ARG A 52 -5.67 -17.44 2.16
CA ARG A 52 -5.06 -18.69 1.71
C ARG A 52 -3.58 -18.76 2.13
N GLY A 53 -3.34 -18.73 3.44
CA GLY A 53 -2.00 -18.68 4.03
C GLY A 53 -1.40 -17.26 4.08
N VAL A 54 -0.08 -17.17 4.01
CA VAL A 54 0.69 -15.91 3.94
C VAL A 54 1.04 -15.52 2.50
N GLY A 55 0.38 -16.17 1.53
CA GLY A 55 0.65 -16.04 0.11
C GLY A 55 0.32 -14.65 -0.45
N ARG A 56 0.87 -14.41 -1.65
CA ARG A 56 0.58 -13.24 -2.48
C ARG A 56 -0.18 -13.69 -3.72
N ASN A 57 -1.04 -12.83 -4.23
CA ASN A 57 -1.79 -13.10 -5.45
C ASN A 57 -2.02 -11.80 -6.21
N SER A 58 -1.13 -11.54 -7.15
CA SER A 58 -1.23 -10.38 -8.06
C SER A 58 -1.58 -10.78 -9.48
N ARG A 59 -2.26 -11.92 -9.69
CA ARG A 59 -2.74 -12.30 -11.01
C ARG A 59 -3.79 -11.31 -11.52
N PRO A 60 -3.81 -10.99 -12.81
CA PRO A 60 -4.73 -10.03 -13.41
C PRO A 60 -6.20 -10.22 -13.03
N GLU A 61 -6.69 -11.45 -13.08
CA GLU A 61 -8.08 -11.79 -12.73
C GLU A 61 -8.38 -11.56 -11.24
N HIS A 62 -7.39 -11.81 -10.36
CA HIS A 62 -7.53 -11.56 -8.92
C HIS A 62 -7.55 -10.05 -8.64
N ILE A 63 -6.63 -9.29 -9.22
CA ILE A 63 -6.57 -7.82 -9.06
C ILE A 63 -7.92 -7.19 -9.43
N ARG A 64 -8.51 -7.56 -10.57
CA ARG A 64 -9.81 -7.02 -11.02
C ARG A 64 -10.92 -7.32 -10.00
N ARG A 65 -10.99 -8.57 -9.49
CA ARG A 65 -11.98 -8.97 -8.48
C ARG A 65 -11.78 -8.22 -7.16
N VAL A 66 -10.54 -8.04 -6.73
CA VAL A 66 -10.20 -7.28 -5.51
C VAL A 66 -10.66 -5.84 -5.65
N VAL A 67 -10.30 -5.15 -6.74
CA VAL A 67 -10.68 -3.74 -6.96
C VAL A 67 -12.20 -3.58 -6.98
N ASP A 68 -12.93 -4.49 -7.65
CA ASP A 68 -14.41 -4.44 -7.65
C ASP A 68 -15.00 -4.63 -6.23
N ALA A 69 -14.37 -5.45 -5.40
CA ALA A 69 -14.78 -5.64 -4.02
C ALA A 69 -14.41 -4.42 -3.14
N GLN A 70 -13.23 -3.83 -3.35
CA GLN A 70 -12.78 -2.62 -2.66
C GLN A 70 -13.70 -1.42 -2.93
N LEU A 71 -14.09 -1.19 -4.18
CA LEU A 71 -15.03 -0.13 -4.54
C LEU A 71 -16.37 -0.26 -3.80
N ARG A 72 -16.86 -1.50 -3.64
CA ARG A 72 -18.10 -1.75 -2.87
C ARG A 72 -17.93 -1.46 -1.38
N ARG A 73 -16.83 -1.96 -0.74
CA ARG A 73 -16.56 -1.73 0.69
C ARG A 73 -16.32 -0.26 0.98
N LEU A 74 -15.53 0.39 0.15
CA LEU A 74 -15.22 1.82 0.26
C LEU A 74 -16.37 2.73 -0.16
N ARG A 75 -17.50 2.15 -0.67
CA ARG A 75 -18.72 2.89 -1.07
C ARG A 75 -18.41 4.04 -2.03
N THR A 76 -17.54 3.80 -3.01
CA THR A 76 -17.07 4.80 -3.97
C THR A 76 -16.99 4.19 -5.37
N ASP A 77 -17.00 5.04 -6.37
CA ASP A 77 -16.84 4.66 -7.78
C ASP A 77 -15.37 4.63 -8.24
N ARG A 78 -14.46 5.16 -7.41
CA ARG A 78 -13.04 5.28 -7.74
C ARG A 78 -12.12 5.15 -6.53
N ILE A 79 -10.92 4.63 -6.79
CA ILE A 79 -9.76 4.66 -5.90
C ILE A 79 -8.78 5.69 -6.46
N ASP A 80 -8.30 6.63 -5.63
CA ASP A 80 -7.38 7.65 -6.13
C ASP A 80 -5.96 7.07 -6.29
N ILE A 81 -5.49 6.26 -5.34
CA ILE A 81 -4.19 5.59 -5.43
C ILE A 81 -4.37 4.11 -5.09
N LEU A 82 -3.99 3.22 -6.00
CA LEU A 82 -4.00 1.78 -5.76
C LEU A 82 -2.56 1.27 -5.67
N LEU A 83 -2.20 0.68 -4.53
CA LEU A 83 -0.87 0.12 -4.32
C LEU A 83 -0.87 -1.41 -4.46
N GLN A 84 0.18 -1.97 -5.09
CA GLN A 84 0.53 -3.35 -4.81
C GLN A 84 1.22 -3.40 -3.43
N HIS A 85 0.59 -4.06 -2.46
CA HIS A 85 1.02 -4.06 -1.05
C HIS A 85 2.38 -4.73 -0.85
N ARG A 86 2.61 -5.83 -1.59
CA ARG A 86 3.92 -6.51 -1.70
C ARG A 86 4.04 -7.12 -3.08
N VAL A 87 5.21 -7.04 -3.67
CA VAL A 87 5.47 -7.64 -5.00
C VAL A 87 5.27 -9.15 -4.93
N ASP A 88 4.51 -9.69 -5.88
CA ASP A 88 4.30 -11.13 -6.03
C ASP A 88 5.39 -11.69 -6.95
N PRO A 89 6.31 -12.54 -6.45
CA PRO A 89 7.40 -13.07 -7.26
C PRO A 89 6.94 -14.04 -8.36
N ASN A 90 5.69 -14.50 -8.29
CA ASN A 90 5.13 -15.47 -9.24
C ASN A 90 4.39 -14.80 -10.41
N VAL A 91 4.27 -13.47 -10.41
CA VAL A 91 3.58 -12.71 -11.45
C VAL A 91 4.50 -11.60 -11.96
N PRO A 92 4.79 -11.55 -13.28
CA PRO A 92 5.58 -10.46 -13.85
C PRO A 92 4.98 -9.10 -13.48
N ILE A 93 5.83 -8.18 -13.06
CA ILE A 93 5.36 -6.85 -12.64
C ILE A 93 4.70 -6.08 -13.80
N GLU A 94 5.08 -6.40 -15.03
CA GLU A 94 4.48 -5.84 -16.22
C GLU A 94 3.02 -6.23 -16.39
N ASP A 95 2.65 -7.48 -16.04
CA ASP A 95 1.26 -7.95 -16.07
C ASP A 95 0.42 -7.26 -14.98
N VAL A 96 1.01 -7.05 -13.81
CA VAL A 96 0.39 -6.28 -12.73
C VAL A 96 0.16 -4.84 -13.16
N ALA A 97 1.20 -4.16 -13.66
CA ALA A 97 1.13 -2.78 -14.11
C ALA A 97 0.17 -2.61 -15.30
N GLY A 98 0.17 -3.55 -16.26
CA GLY A 98 -0.78 -3.58 -17.36
C GLY A 98 -2.22 -3.72 -16.90
N THR A 99 -2.47 -4.58 -15.90
CA THR A 99 -3.81 -4.73 -15.32
C THR A 99 -4.29 -3.47 -14.64
N VAL A 100 -3.42 -2.79 -13.88
CA VAL A 100 -3.80 -1.52 -13.24
C VAL A 100 -4.00 -0.42 -14.28
N LYS A 101 -3.21 -0.40 -15.37
CA LYS A 101 -3.42 0.49 -16.51
C LYS A 101 -4.83 0.34 -17.11
N ASP A 102 -5.30 -0.91 -17.28
CA ASP A 102 -6.68 -1.17 -17.75
C ASP A 102 -7.72 -0.62 -16.76
N LEU A 103 -7.50 -0.79 -15.45
CA LEU A 103 -8.38 -0.26 -14.40
C LEU A 103 -8.40 1.27 -14.36
N ILE A 104 -7.26 1.91 -14.68
CA ILE A 104 -7.17 3.36 -14.84
C ILE A 104 -7.98 3.79 -16.08
N GLY A 105 -7.80 3.10 -17.20
CA GLY A 105 -8.58 3.35 -18.41
C GLY A 105 -10.10 3.18 -18.22
N ALA A 106 -10.50 2.26 -17.32
CA ALA A 106 -11.89 2.04 -16.93
C ALA A 106 -12.42 3.06 -15.90
N GLY A 107 -11.60 3.99 -15.41
CA GLY A 107 -11.97 5.00 -14.43
C GLY A 107 -12.11 4.49 -12.98
N LYS A 108 -11.82 3.21 -12.71
CA LYS A 108 -11.92 2.60 -11.37
C LYS A 108 -10.76 3.01 -10.45
N VAL A 109 -9.60 3.30 -11.04
CA VAL A 109 -8.38 3.71 -10.35
C VAL A 109 -7.85 4.97 -11.04
N ARG A 110 -7.32 5.92 -10.29
CA ARG A 110 -6.70 7.12 -10.88
C ARG A 110 -5.21 6.98 -11.05
N GLN A 111 -4.52 6.42 -10.06
CA GLN A 111 -3.07 6.31 -10.04
C GLN A 111 -2.61 4.99 -9.45
N PHE A 112 -1.42 4.56 -9.85
CA PHE A 112 -0.79 3.32 -9.41
C PHE A 112 0.45 3.60 -8.58
N GLY A 113 0.73 2.74 -7.59
CA GLY A 113 1.95 2.75 -6.81
C GLY A 113 2.35 1.37 -6.30
N LEU A 114 3.51 1.30 -5.68
CA LEU A 114 4.05 0.07 -5.12
C LEU A 114 4.47 0.29 -3.67
N SER A 115 4.33 -0.74 -2.84
CA SER A 115 4.83 -0.73 -1.47
C SER A 115 5.99 -1.73 -1.32
N GLU A 116 7.11 -1.26 -0.80
CA GLU A 116 8.35 -2.02 -0.58
C GLU A 116 8.86 -2.75 -1.84
N PRO A 117 8.90 -2.11 -3.01
CA PRO A 117 9.43 -2.75 -4.22
C PRO A 117 10.95 -2.70 -4.26
N GLY A 118 11.57 -3.65 -4.98
CA GLY A 118 12.95 -3.53 -5.43
C GLY A 118 13.10 -2.47 -6.55
N LEU A 119 14.28 -1.87 -6.69
CA LEU A 119 14.54 -0.78 -7.64
C LEU A 119 14.25 -1.15 -9.09
N GLN A 120 14.63 -2.36 -9.51
CA GLN A 120 14.37 -2.85 -10.87
C GLN A 120 12.87 -3.05 -11.12
N THR A 121 12.14 -3.51 -10.10
CA THR A 121 10.67 -3.65 -10.16
C THR A 121 10.01 -2.29 -10.39
N VAL A 122 10.49 -1.23 -9.70
CA VAL A 122 10.00 0.14 -9.91
C VAL A 122 10.18 0.56 -11.36
N ARG A 123 11.39 0.42 -11.92
CA ARG A 123 11.67 0.81 -13.31
C ARG A 123 10.81 0.05 -14.32
N ARG A 124 10.68 -1.27 -14.15
CA ARG A 124 9.88 -2.12 -15.03
C ARG A 124 8.38 -1.80 -14.97
N ALA A 125 7.84 -1.62 -13.77
CA ALA A 125 6.44 -1.23 -13.59
C ALA A 125 6.17 0.16 -14.19
N HIS A 126 7.04 1.14 -13.89
CA HIS A 126 6.92 2.52 -14.35
C HIS A 126 6.95 2.65 -15.87
N ALA A 127 7.71 1.79 -16.57
CA ALA A 127 7.77 1.75 -18.02
C ALA A 127 6.45 1.29 -18.67
N VAL A 128 5.62 0.49 -17.98
CA VAL A 128 4.32 0.00 -18.48
C VAL A 128 3.18 0.97 -18.10
N GLN A 129 3.17 1.37 -16.84
CA GLN A 129 2.23 2.32 -16.26
C GLN A 129 2.99 3.24 -15.32
N PRO A 130 3.05 4.54 -15.58
CA PRO A 130 3.71 5.50 -14.69
C PRO A 130 3.22 5.33 -13.24
N LEU A 131 4.17 5.16 -12.32
CA LEU A 131 3.89 5.09 -10.89
C LEU A 131 3.77 6.50 -10.33
N ALA A 132 2.74 6.73 -9.53
CA ALA A 132 2.55 8.01 -8.85
C ALA A 132 3.26 8.04 -7.49
N VAL A 133 3.39 6.87 -6.83
CA VAL A 133 3.91 6.81 -5.46
C VAL A 133 4.62 5.49 -5.18
N ILE A 134 5.67 5.57 -4.35
CA ILE A 134 6.29 4.44 -3.66
C ILE A 134 6.04 4.62 -2.17
N GLN A 135 5.55 3.56 -1.52
CA GLN A 135 5.34 3.55 -0.07
C GLN A 135 6.33 2.60 0.60
N ASN A 136 7.24 3.14 1.41
CA ASN A 136 8.25 2.36 2.14
C ASN A 136 8.30 2.74 3.62
N GLU A 137 8.81 1.82 4.45
CA GLU A 137 9.17 2.16 5.82
C GLU A 137 10.22 3.27 5.82
N TYR A 138 9.93 4.33 6.57
CA TYR A 138 10.88 5.43 6.71
C TYR A 138 10.60 6.22 7.99
N SER A 139 11.61 6.34 8.83
CA SER A 139 11.53 7.06 10.09
C SER A 139 12.93 7.49 10.54
N MET A 140 13.03 8.19 11.67
CA MET A 140 14.33 8.47 12.30
C MET A 140 15.08 7.20 12.72
N LEU A 141 14.38 6.07 12.91
CA LEU A 141 14.97 4.79 13.29
C LEU A 141 15.34 3.93 12.07
N TRP A 142 14.70 4.15 10.93
CA TRP A 142 14.92 3.40 9.70
C TRP A 142 15.08 4.33 8.50
N ARG A 143 16.30 4.48 8.02
CA ARG A 143 16.67 5.43 6.97
C ARG A 143 17.13 4.78 5.66
N GLY A 144 16.96 3.47 5.54
CA GLY A 144 17.37 2.69 4.35
C GLY A 144 16.93 3.26 2.98
N PRO A 145 15.73 3.83 2.85
CA PRO A 145 15.29 4.43 1.58
C PRO A 145 16.15 5.59 1.05
N GLU A 146 16.91 6.29 1.91
CA GLU A 146 17.70 7.46 1.51
C GLU A 146 18.79 7.15 0.50
N GLU A 147 19.36 5.96 0.55
CA GLU A 147 20.50 5.61 -0.30
C GLU A 147 20.11 5.39 -1.76
N LYS A 148 18.93 4.78 -2.00
CA LYS A 148 18.58 4.31 -3.35
C LYS A 148 17.13 4.59 -3.73
N VAL A 149 16.17 4.41 -2.82
CA VAL A 149 14.74 4.50 -3.15
C VAL A 149 14.33 5.95 -3.38
N ILE A 150 14.67 6.85 -2.46
CA ILE A 150 14.35 8.27 -2.59
C ILE A 150 15.02 8.88 -3.83
N PRO A 151 16.33 8.67 -4.09
CA PRO A 151 16.93 9.13 -5.35
C PRO A 151 16.26 8.57 -6.61
N LEU A 152 15.82 7.32 -6.60
CA LEU A 152 15.06 6.75 -7.73
C LEU A 152 13.70 7.42 -7.90
N CYS A 153 13.01 7.72 -6.81
CA CYS A 153 11.74 8.46 -6.85
C CYS A 153 11.93 9.86 -7.44
N GLU A 154 13.00 10.57 -7.05
CA GLU A 154 13.36 11.88 -7.60
C GLU A 154 13.67 11.79 -9.10
N GLU A 155 14.48 10.81 -9.52
CA GLU A 155 14.83 10.56 -10.92
C GLU A 155 13.59 10.36 -11.81
N LEU A 156 12.60 9.60 -11.31
CA LEU A 156 11.43 9.20 -12.08
C LEU A 156 10.21 10.10 -11.86
N GLY A 157 10.30 11.11 -10.99
CA GLY A 157 9.17 11.99 -10.66
C GLY A 157 8.07 11.27 -9.87
N ILE A 158 8.42 10.29 -9.03
CA ILE A 158 7.50 9.49 -8.22
C ILE A 158 7.44 10.06 -6.81
N GLY A 159 6.24 10.22 -6.26
CA GLY A 159 6.05 10.61 -4.86
C GLY A 159 6.51 9.52 -3.89
N PHE A 160 6.95 9.93 -2.70
CA PHE A 160 7.34 9.00 -1.64
C PHE A 160 6.43 9.15 -0.42
N VAL A 161 5.83 8.05 0.04
CA VAL A 161 4.96 8.00 1.22
C VAL A 161 5.61 7.13 2.29
N PRO A 162 6.04 7.70 3.43
CA PRO A 162 6.59 6.92 4.53
C PRO A 162 5.48 6.20 5.30
N TRP A 163 5.64 4.91 5.58
CA TRP A 163 4.85 4.24 6.60
C TRP A 163 5.67 4.06 7.88
N SER A 164 4.99 3.92 9.02
CA SER A 164 5.62 3.87 10.38
C SER A 164 6.55 5.03 10.71
N PRO A 165 6.23 6.29 10.36
CA PRO A 165 7.15 7.41 10.57
C PRO A 165 7.47 7.67 12.05
N LEU A 166 6.63 7.20 12.97
CA LEU A 166 6.82 7.30 14.43
C LEU A 166 7.44 6.04 15.04
N GLY A 167 7.96 5.09 14.23
CA GLY A 167 8.60 3.89 14.72
C GLY A 167 7.68 3.06 15.63
N VAL A 168 6.44 2.78 15.18
CA VAL A 168 5.42 2.05 15.96
C VAL A 168 5.20 2.67 17.36
N ALA A 169 5.04 3.99 17.40
CA ALA A 169 4.88 4.83 18.59
C ALA A 169 6.15 5.02 19.47
N PHE A 170 7.26 4.36 19.15
CA PHE A 170 8.49 4.52 19.94
C PHE A 170 8.99 5.98 19.98
N LEU A 171 8.90 6.69 18.86
CA LEU A 171 9.35 8.08 18.73
C LEU A 171 8.39 9.10 19.34
N THR A 172 7.25 8.68 19.87
CA THR A 172 6.29 9.59 20.50
C THR A 172 6.63 9.91 21.97
N GLY A 173 7.54 9.14 22.58
CA GLY A 173 7.81 9.20 24.01
C GLY A 173 6.68 8.59 24.88
N ALA A 174 5.68 7.95 24.26
CA ALA A 174 4.58 7.30 24.99
C ALA A 174 4.93 5.89 25.48
N ILE A 175 6.07 5.34 25.05
CA ILE A 175 6.55 4.02 25.45
C ILE A 175 7.74 4.24 26.39
N ASP A 176 7.54 4.00 27.70
CA ASP A 176 8.61 4.01 28.67
C ASP A 176 9.51 2.77 28.51
N ALA A 177 10.81 2.93 28.77
CA ALA A 177 11.81 1.87 28.69
C ALA A 177 11.67 0.78 29.77
N GLU A 178 10.73 0.92 30.70
CA GLU A 178 10.40 -0.11 31.67
C GLU A 178 9.62 -1.26 30.99
N PRO A 179 10.09 -2.52 31.06
CA PRO A 179 9.37 -3.65 30.53
C PRO A 179 8.16 -3.95 31.40
N SER A 180 7.07 -3.22 31.19
CA SER A 180 5.78 -3.69 31.69
C SER A 180 5.48 -5.01 30.96
N GLY A 181 5.42 -6.11 31.68
CA GLY A 181 5.43 -7.50 31.19
C GLY A 181 4.25 -7.93 30.30
N ARG A 182 3.77 -7.08 29.41
CA ARG A 182 2.68 -7.35 28.47
C ARG A 182 2.79 -6.63 27.13
N SER A 183 3.98 -6.43 26.58
CA SER A 183 4.08 -6.02 25.18
C SER A 183 5.16 -6.83 24.49
N GLN A 184 4.76 -7.97 23.93
CA GLN A 184 5.55 -8.67 22.91
C GLN A 184 5.34 -7.98 21.56
N LEU A 185 5.79 -6.74 21.41
CA LEU A 185 6.09 -6.19 20.11
C LEU A 185 7.38 -6.85 19.61
N ARG A 186 7.27 -8.05 19.07
CA ARG A 186 8.33 -8.61 18.24
C ARG A 186 8.39 -7.77 16.97
N VAL A 187 9.33 -6.85 16.92
CA VAL A 187 9.81 -6.31 15.65
C VAL A 187 10.59 -7.46 14.99
N PRO A 188 10.15 -8.04 13.90
CA PRO A 188 10.97 -8.98 13.16
C PRO A 188 12.09 -8.14 12.53
N CYS A 189 13.28 -8.21 13.11
CA CYS A 189 14.49 -7.79 12.41
C CYS A 189 14.80 -8.88 11.38
N GLU A 190 14.04 -8.90 10.30
CA GLU A 190 14.44 -9.60 9.09
C GLU A 190 15.49 -8.74 8.41
N THR A 191 16.73 -9.19 8.46
CA THR A 191 17.81 -8.73 7.57
C THR A 191 17.34 -8.99 6.14
N ARG A 192 16.72 -8.00 5.53
CA ARG A 192 16.40 -8.05 4.11
C ARG A 192 17.70 -7.86 3.35
N GLU A 193 18.24 -8.95 2.84
CA GLU A 193 19.21 -8.91 1.77
C GLU A 193 18.53 -8.18 0.59
N MET A 194 18.99 -6.96 0.33
CA MET A 194 18.61 -6.22 -0.86
C MET A 194 19.37 -6.84 -2.03
N GLU A 195 18.76 -7.83 -2.67
CA GLU A 195 19.28 -8.36 -3.92
C GLU A 195 19.38 -7.24 -4.96
N GLY A 196 20.59 -7.12 -5.53
CA GLY A 196 21.01 -6.08 -6.46
C GLY A 196 20.38 -6.15 -7.86
#